data_e7264babcc72f8458e8d1a1c41ffd74b
#
_entry.id   e7264babcc72f8458e8d1a1c41ffd74b
#
_cell.length_a   1.000
_cell.length_b   1.000
_cell.length_c   1.000
_cell.angle_alpha   90.00
_cell.angle_beta   90.00
_cell.angle_gamma   90.00
#
_symmetry.space_group_name_H-M   'P 1'
#
loop_
_entity.id
_entity.type
_entity.pdbx_description
1 polymer ?
#
loop_
_entity_poly.entity_id
_entity_poly.type
_entity_poly.pdbx_seq_one_letter_code
_entity_poly.pdbx_strand_id
1 'polypeptide(L)'
;MTFRLKAGQLAENERYIVLDAVKHFHRLKYWITAAVVMPDHVHLLLQPVVTESGVDFSLSKILQGIKGFSAREINRGRKAKGHVWQDESYDRIVRDYAEFLEKWNYIRHNPTKDELCEAPEDYAFLWEPGEAPE
;
A
#
# COMPACT_ATOMS: atom_id res chain seq x y z
N MET A 1 -5.34 -1.49 -5.52
CA MET A 1 -4.63 -2.66 -4.97
C MET A 1 -4.88 -2.75 -3.46
N THR A 2 -5.34 -3.88 -3.00
CA THR A 2 -5.62 -4.10 -1.58
C THR A 2 -5.07 -5.45 -1.16
N PHE A 3 -4.37 -5.50 -0.03
CA PHE A 3 -3.94 -6.76 0.56
C PHE A 3 -4.16 -6.75 2.07
N ARG A 4 -4.37 -7.92 2.64
CA ARG A 4 -4.82 -8.07 4.03
C ARG A 4 -3.91 -8.97 4.84
N LEU A 5 -3.86 -8.71 6.15
CA LEU A 5 -3.21 -9.60 7.10
C LEU A 5 -3.91 -10.95 7.12
N LYS A 6 -3.12 -12.00 7.34
CA LYS A 6 -3.64 -13.34 7.56
C LYS A 6 -4.37 -13.46 8.89
N ALA A 7 -3.88 -12.76 9.92
CA ALA A 7 -4.49 -12.76 11.24
C ALA A 7 -4.06 -11.54 12.05
N GLY A 8 -4.89 -11.12 12.99
CA GLY A 8 -4.56 -10.09 13.96
C GLY A 8 -4.55 -8.67 13.40
N GLN A 9 -3.76 -7.83 14.03
CA GLN A 9 -3.60 -6.43 13.66
C GLN A 9 -2.13 -6.04 13.69
N LEU A 10 -1.78 -5.04 12.89
CA LEU A 10 -0.45 -4.43 12.89
C LEU A 10 -0.33 -3.46 14.05
N ALA A 11 0.74 -3.59 14.83
CA ALA A 11 1.11 -2.58 15.80
C ALA A 11 1.57 -1.31 15.07
N GLU A 12 1.69 -0.20 15.78
CA GLU A 12 2.09 1.08 15.21
C GLU A 12 3.44 0.98 14.48
N ASN A 13 4.46 0.39 15.14
CA ASN A 13 5.77 0.20 14.52
C ASN A 13 5.71 -0.68 13.26
N GLU A 14 4.80 -1.66 13.24
CA GLU A 14 4.61 -2.53 12.09
C GLU A 14 3.94 -1.81 10.92
N ARG A 15 3.04 -0.89 11.20
CA ARG A 15 2.45 -0.04 10.16
C ARG A 15 3.50 0.86 9.52
N TYR A 16 4.47 1.38 10.29
CA TYR A 16 5.61 2.11 9.74
C TYR A 16 6.47 1.22 8.83
N ILE A 17 6.71 -0.03 9.23
CA ILE A 17 7.45 -0.99 8.41
C ILE A 17 6.78 -1.18 7.04
N VAL A 18 5.46 -1.35 7.03
CA VAL A 18 4.70 -1.52 5.78
C VAL A 18 4.76 -0.26 4.93
N LEU A 19 4.58 0.89 5.53
CA LEU A 19 4.65 2.17 4.80
C LEU A 19 6.04 2.39 4.21
N ASP A 20 7.09 2.07 4.96
CA ASP A 20 8.47 2.16 4.47
C ASP A 20 8.71 1.22 3.30
N ALA A 21 8.14 0.01 3.33
CA ALA A 21 8.22 -0.92 2.21
C ALA A 21 7.57 -0.35 0.95
N VAL A 22 6.41 0.30 1.09
CA VAL A 22 5.71 0.97 -0.01
C VAL A 22 6.57 2.11 -0.56
N LYS A 23 7.13 2.95 0.30
CA LYS A 23 7.95 4.10 -0.10
C LYS A 23 9.26 3.68 -0.76
N HIS A 24 9.82 2.54 -0.35
CA HIS A 24 11.13 2.09 -0.83
C HIS A 24 11.18 1.94 -2.35
N PHE A 25 10.13 1.43 -2.95
CA PHE A 25 10.08 1.20 -4.40
C PHE A 25 9.38 2.33 -5.17
N HIS A 26 8.88 3.34 -4.48
CA HIS A 26 8.26 4.49 -5.13
C HIS A 26 9.30 5.18 -6.04
N ARG A 27 8.89 5.50 -7.25
CA ARG A 27 9.69 6.08 -8.33
C ARG A 27 10.64 5.09 -9.01
N LEU A 28 10.96 3.97 -8.38
CA LEU A 28 11.81 2.95 -8.98
C LEU A 28 11.00 1.93 -9.79
N LYS A 29 9.93 1.43 -9.21
CA LYS A 29 9.09 0.40 -9.83
C LYS A 29 7.68 0.89 -10.13
N TYR A 30 7.21 1.89 -9.40
CA TYR A 30 5.88 2.45 -9.53
C TYR A 30 5.83 3.87 -8.99
N TRP A 31 4.76 4.57 -9.34
CA TRP A 31 4.42 5.87 -8.76
C TRP A 31 3.22 5.66 -7.84
N ILE A 32 3.36 6.06 -6.57
CA ILE A 32 2.24 6.04 -5.63
C ILE A 32 1.49 7.36 -5.71
N THR A 33 0.18 7.30 -5.91
CA THR A 33 -0.70 8.45 -5.77
C THR A 33 -1.18 8.56 -4.34
N ALA A 34 -1.60 7.44 -3.75
CA ALA A 34 -2.03 7.37 -2.36
C ALA A 34 -1.79 5.98 -1.81
N ALA A 35 -1.41 5.92 -0.56
CA ALA A 35 -1.25 4.67 0.19
C ALA A 35 -1.81 4.86 1.59
N VAL A 36 -2.53 3.88 2.10
CA VAL A 36 -2.96 3.87 3.50
C VAL A 36 -2.72 2.50 4.10
N VAL A 37 -2.06 2.49 5.26
CA VAL A 37 -1.81 1.27 6.03
C VAL A 37 -2.77 1.24 7.21
N MET A 38 -3.81 0.43 7.08
CA MET A 38 -4.79 0.21 8.14
C MET A 38 -4.29 -0.87 9.11
N PRO A 39 -4.92 -1.02 10.28
CA PRO A 39 -4.45 -2.03 11.24
C PRO A 39 -4.39 -3.46 10.72
N ASP A 40 -5.22 -3.83 9.74
CA ASP A 40 -5.28 -5.20 9.23
C ASP A 40 -5.24 -5.32 7.71
N HIS A 41 -5.07 -4.19 7.00
CA HIS A 41 -5.01 -4.21 5.54
C HIS A 41 -4.35 -2.96 4.99
N VAL A 42 -4.03 -3.00 3.70
CA VAL A 42 -3.36 -1.91 3.00
C VAL A 42 -4.07 -1.63 1.69
N HIS A 43 -4.28 -0.36 1.39
CA HIS A 43 -4.78 0.09 0.09
C HIS A 43 -3.72 0.94 -0.60
N LEU A 44 -3.50 0.67 -1.88
CA LEU A 44 -2.56 1.42 -2.72
C LEU A 44 -3.25 1.87 -4.00
N LEU A 45 -3.03 3.12 -4.37
CA LEU A 45 -3.35 3.64 -5.69
C LEU A 45 -2.01 3.95 -6.35
N LEU A 46 -1.64 3.16 -7.36
CA LEU A 46 -0.32 3.24 -7.95
C LEU A 46 -0.36 3.08 -9.47
N GLN A 47 0.73 3.50 -10.11
CA GLN A 47 0.96 3.34 -11.54
C GLN A 47 2.36 2.74 -11.72
N PRO A 48 2.49 1.58 -12.41
CA PRO A 48 3.81 1.01 -12.69
C PRO A 48 4.67 1.96 -13.51
N VAL A 49 5.97 1.92 -13.28
CA VAL A 49 6.93 2.69 -14.09
C VAL A 49 6.96 2.09 -15.50
N VAL A 50 6.87 2.95 -16.51
CA VAL A 50 6.90 2.57 -17.92
C VAL A 50 8.22 3.04 -18.52
N THR A 51 8.97 2.13 -19.17
CA THR A 51 10.21 2.43 -19.89
C THR A 51 9.97 2.29 -21.40
N GLU A 52 11.03 2.52 -22.18
CA GLU A 52 10.99 2.32 -23.63
C GLU A 52 10.60 0.89 -24.01
N SER A 53 10.88 -0.08 -23.15
CA SER A 53 10.52 -1.49 -23.37
C SER A 53 9.07 -1.80 -22.96
N GLY A 54 8.35 -0.84 -22.37
CA GLY A 54 7.00 -1.02 -21.86
C GLY A 54 6.99 -1.02 -20.32
N VAL A 55 6.03 -1.74 -19.72
CA VAL A 55 5.91 -1.85 -18.26
C VAL A 55 6.97 -2.81 -17.73
N ASP A 56 7.90 -2.31 -16.93
CA ASP A 56 9.01 -3.11 -16.40
C ASP A 56 8.60 -4.11 -15.33
N PHE A 57 7.60 -3.76 -14.54
CA PHE A 57 7.20 -4.58 -13.40
C PHE A 57 5.71 -4.88 -13.42
N SER A 58 5.37 -6.16 -13.37
CA SER A 58 3.98 -6.58 -13.22
C SER A 58 3.47 -6.22 -11.82
N LEU A 59 2.17 -6.03 -11.68
CA LEU A 59 1.53 -5.81 -10.38
C LEU A 59 1.85 -6.92 -9.39
N SER A 60 1.91 -8.17 -9.89
CA SER A 60 2.25 -9.33 -9.08
C SER A 60 3.64 -9.21 -8.47
N LYS A 61 4.63 -8.80 -9.25
CA LYS A 61 6.01 -8.61 -8.75
C LYS A 61 6.13 -7.44 -7.79
N ILE A 62 5.43 -6.34 -8.08
CA ILE A 62 5.37 -5.18 -7.19
C ILE A 62 4.85 -5.62 -5.82
N LEU A 63 3.74 -6.35 -5.82
CA LEU A 63 3.09 -6.81 -4.62
C LEU A 63 3.97 -7.79 -3.83
N GLN A 64 4.63 -8.73 -4.53
CA GLN A 64 5.59 -9.65 -3.92
C GLN A 64 6.71 -8.92 -3.20
N GLY A 65 7.22 -7.84 -3.80
CA GLY A 65 8.28 -7.03 -3.20
C GLY A 65 7.84 -6.38 -1.90
N ILE A 66 6.68 -5.73 -1.92
CA ILE A 66 6.14 -5.04 -0.75
C ILE A 66 5.80 -6.05 0.35
N LYS A 67 5.06 -7.10 0.03
CA LYS A 67 4.64 -8.12 1.00
C LYS A 67 5.82 -8.89 1.56
N GLY A 68 6.75 -9.28 0.70
CA GLY A 68 7.93 -10.03 1.13
C GLY A 68 8.84 -9.25 2.07
N PHE A 69 9.16 -8.01 1.70
CA PHE A 69 9.99 -7.15 2.53
C PHE A 69 9.32 -6.86 3.88
N SER A 70 8.07 -6.44 3.86
CA SER A 70 7.35 -6.10 5.09
C SER A 70 7.16 -7.32 5.99
N ALA A 71 6.85 -8.49 5.41
CA ALA A 71 6.69 -9.72 6.18
C ALA A 71 7.98 -10.12 6.90
N ARG A 72 9.12 -10.02 6.23
CA ARG A 72 10.41 -10.34 6.85
C ARG A 72 10.70 -9.43 8.04
N GLU A 73 10.48 -8.13 7.87
CA GLU A 73 10.75 -7.16 8.93
C GLU A 73 9.77 -7.30 10.11
N ILE A 74 8.50 -7.54 9.82
CA ILE A 74 7.49 -7.78 10.86
C ILE A 74 7.81 -9.05 11.65
N ASN A 75 8.12 -10.15 10.95
CA ASN A 75 8.48 -11.41 11.60
C ASN A 75 9.75 -11.30 12.44
N ARG A 76 10.73 -10.52 11.97
CA ARG A 76 11.95 -10.26 12.73
C ARG A 76 11.63 -9.60 14.06
N GLY A 77 10.79 -8.57 14.05
CA GLY A 77 10.39 -7.86 15.27
C GLY A 77 9.56 -8.71 16.22
N ARG A 78 8.70 -9.57 15.67
CA ARG A 78 7.86 -10.48 16.46
C ARG A 78 8.60 -11.75 16.89
N LYS A 79 9.79 -12.00 16.35
CA LYS A 79 10.51 -13.27 16.50
C LYS A 79 9.65 -14.45 16.06
N ALA A 80 8.95 -14.27 14.95
CA ALA A 80 7.99 -15.22 14.39
C ALA A 80 8.42 -15.68 13.00
N LYS A 81 7.71 -16.67 12.47
CA LYS A 81 7.91 -17.24 11.13
C LYS A 81 6.56 -17.41 10.44
N GLY A 82 6.59 -17.55 9.12
CA GLY A 82 5.41 -17.88 8.34
C GLY A 82 4.80 -16.66 7.65
N HIS A 83 3.62 -16.87 7.13
CA HIS A 83 2.92 -15.84 6.34
C HIS A 83 2.31 -14.76 7.22
N VAL A 84 2.64 -13.52 6.93
CA VAL A 84 2.04 -12.34 7.56
C VAL A 84 0.79 -11.92 6.79
N TRP A 85 0.85 -11.97 5.45
CA TRP A 85 -0.20 -11.54 4.56
C TRP A 85 -0.98 -12.72 3.99
N GLN A 86 -2.25 -12.49 3.66
CA GLN A 86 -3.01 -13.45 2.87
C GLN A 86 -2.37 -13.58 1.49
N ASP A 87 -2.44 -14.76 0.90
CA ASP A 87 -1.90 -15.01 -0.44
C ASP A 87 -2.62 -14.18 -1.49
N GLU A 88 -3.91 -13.98 -1.31
CA GLU A 88 -4.74 -13.23 -2.26
C GLU A 88 -4.59 -11.73 -2.06
N SER A 89 -4.77 -11.01 -3.17
CA SER A 89 -4.87 -9.56 -3.18
C SER A 89 -5.93 -9.15 -4.19
N TYR A 90 -6.47 -7.94 -4.02
CA TYR A 90 -7.53 -7.43 -4.88
C TYR A 90 -6.97 -6.25 -5.67
N ASP A 91 -6.90 -6.43 -6.99
CA ASP A 91 -6.39 -5.42 -7.90
C ASP A 91 -7.50 -5.00 -8.85
N ARG A 92 -7.55 -3.69 -9.14
CA ARG A 92 -8.49 -3.15 -10.11
C ARG A 92 -7.78 -2.07 -10.92
N ILE A 93 -7.95 -2.14 -12.23
CA ILE A 93 -7.46 -1.12 -13.14
C ILE A 93 -8.44 0.05 -13.12
N VAL A 94 -7.93 1.25 -12.85
CA VAL A 94 -8.71 2.49 -12.91
C VAL A 94 -8.85 2.88 -14.38
N ARG A 95 -10.08 3.06 -14.85
CA ARG A 95 -10.39 3.25 -16.26
C ARG A 95 -10.55 4.70 -16.70
N ASP A 96 -10.94 5.57 -15.77
CA ASP A 96 -11.16 6.98 -16.07
C ASP A 96 -10.90 7.85 -14.84
N TYR A 97 -10.96 9.17 -15.05
CA TYR A 97 -10.69 10.14 -14.00
C TYR A 97 -11.72 10.08 -12.86
N ALA A 98 -12.97 9.82 -13.18
CA ALA A 98 -14.02 9.71 -12.16
C ALA A 98 -13.76 8.54 -11.22
N GLU A 99 -13.38 7.37 -11.77
CA GLU A 99 -13.01 6.20 -10.98
C GLU A 99 -11.73 6.46 -10.16
N PHE A 100 -10.77 7.17 -10.76
CA PHE A 100 -9.54 7.57 -10.04
C PHE A 100 -9.87 8.39 -8.80
N LEU A 101 -10.72 9.42 -8.93
CA LEU A 101 -11.13 10.26 -7.80
C LEU A 101 -11.87 9.45 -6.74
N GLU A 102 -12.74 8.54 -7.17
CA GLU A 102 -13.48 7.66 -6.26
C GLU A 102 -12.53 6.81 -5.43
N LYS A 103 -11.54 6.19 -6.06
CA LYS A 103 -10.54 5.35 -5.40
C LYS A 103 -9.64 6.17 -4.48
N TRP A 104 -9.21 7.32 -4.93
CA TRP A 104 -8.39 8.23 -4.12
C TRP A 104 -9.13 8.66 -2.86
N ASN A 105 -10.38 9.08 -3.00
CA ASN A 105 -11.22 9.46 -1.86
C ASN A 105 -11.48 8.29 -0.92
N TYR A 106 -11.69 7.10 -1.45
CA TYR A 106 -11.88 5.90 -0.65
C TYR A 106 -10.66 5.62 0.23
N ILE A 107 -9.47 5.67 -0.34
CA ILE A 107 -8.22 5.45 0.39
C ILE A 107 -8.03 6.54 1.45
N ARG A 108 -8.22 7.79 1.06
CA ARG A 108 -8.01 8.95 1.91
C ARG A 108 -8.91 8.96 3.13
N HIS A 109 -10.17 8.59 2.96
CA HIS A 109 -11.17 8.62 4.03
C HIS A 109 -11.32 7.31 4.79
N ASN A 110 -10.57 6.27 4.41
CA ASN A 110 -10.66 4.97 5.06
C ASN A 110 -10.36 5.04 6.57
N PRO A 111 -9.28 5.70 7.04
CA PRO A 111 -9.03 5.81 8.47
C PRO A 111 -10.08 6.63 9.22
N THR A 112 -10.67 7.64 8.60
CA THR A 112 -11.75 8.43 9.21
C THR A 112 -13.00 7.60 9.38
N LYS A 113 -13.35 6.83 8.36
CA LYS A 113 -14.51 5.91 8.39
C LYS A 113 -14.38 4.88 9.50
N ASP A 114 -13.17 4.39 9.75
CA ASP A 114 -12.90 3.41 10.80
C ASP A 114 -12.58 4.07 12.17
N GLU A 115 -12.84 5.37 12.28
CA GLU A 115 -12.70 6.13 13.53
C GLU A 115 -11.27 6.13 14.10
N LEU A 116 -10.26 6.03 13.24
CA LEU A 116 -8.86 6.07 13.64
C LEU A 116 -8.32 7.50 13.75
N CYS A 117 -9.02 8.45 13.17
CA CYS A 117 -8.67 9.86 13.18
C CYS A 117 -9.90 10.71 12.83
N GLU A 118 -9.87 12.00 13.13
CA GLU A 118 -10.97 12.91 12.79
C GLU A 118 -10.90 13.38 11.33
N ALA A 119 -9.69 13.62 10.83
CA ALA A 119 -9.45 14.04 9.46
C ALA A 119 -8.38 13.16 8.82
N PRO A 120 -8.42 12.95 7.49
CA PRO A 120 -7.41 12.13 6.81
C PRO A 120 -5.97 12.58 7.09
N GLU A 121 -5.74 13.88 7.16
CA GLU A 121 -4.41 14.47 7.40
C GLU A 121 -3.83 14.09 8.77
N ASP A 122 -4.68 13.70 9.71
CA ASP A 122 -4.28 13.32 11.06
C ASP A 122 -3.80 11.88 11.17
N TYR A 123 -4.02 11.07 10.12
CA TYR A 123 -3.62 9.67 10.14
C TYR A 123 -2.18 9.51 9.64
N ALA A 124 -1.29 9.06 10.54
CA ALA A 124 0.15 8.97 10.26
C ALA A 124 0.51 7.99 9.13
N PHE A 125 -0.36 7.02 8.85
CA PHE A 125 -0.10 5.96 7.86
C PHE A 125 -0.87 6.16 6.57
N LEU A 126 -1.34 7.38 6.31
CA LEU A 126 -1.81 7.83 5.00
C LEU A 126 -0.66 8.60 4.34
N TRP A 127 -0.31 8.20 3.13
CA TRP A 127 0.77 8.85 2.38
C TRP A 127 0.31 9.25 1.00
N GLU A 128 0.41 10.53 0.71
CA GLU A 128 0.01 11.13 -0.56
C GLU A 128 1.19 11.99 -1.04
N PRO A 129 2.15 11.41 -1.81
CA PRO A 129 3.39 12.14 -2.15
C PRO A 129 3.21 13.33 -3.08
N GLY A 130 2.09 13.42 -3.81
CA GLY A 130 1.85 14.52 -4.73
C GLY A 130 2.73 14.48 -5.98
N GLU A 131 3.42 13.38 -6.23
CA GLU A 131 4.27 13.19 -7.40
C GLU A 131 3.53 12.44 -8.49
N ALA A 132 3.85 12.76 -9.74
CA ALA A 132 3.28 12.08 -10.91
C ALA A 132 4.37 11.78 -11.92
N PRO A 133 4.21 10.72 -12.74
CA PRO A 133 5.12 10.46 -13.85
C PRO A 133 5.04 11.60 -14.87
N GLU A 134 6.19 11.97 -15.40
CA GLU A 134 6.29 12.96 -16.46
C GLU A 134 5.90 12.37 -17.83
#